data_a719b7e8bec4e25653aae5855053474e
#
_entry.id   a719b7e8bec4e25653aae5855053474e
#
_cell.length_a   1.000
_cell.length_b   1.000
_cell.length_c   1.000
_cell.angle_alpha   90.00
_cell.angle_beta   90.00
_cell.angle_gamma   90.00
#
_symmetry.space_group_name_H-M   'P 1'
#
loop_
_entity.id
_entity.type
_entity.pdbx_description
1 polymer ?
#
loop_
_entity_poly.entity_id
_entity_poly.type
_entity_poly.pdbx_seq_one_letter_code
_entity_poly.pdbx_strand_id
1 'polypeptide(L)'
;MSPSGLAGSLRVAARWQAGALGGWQVQLVRPPVARALVGLEPALALARIPLYFSLCSHAQREAGRLALAAAGWVGAAPVPSWQLWAECLHEHLWRLLLDWPRLMGEAPRAQAFAAWRDARHSRDTLVETTRQVSAALPAQGEAADRRAAFAAAARALQDDLPYPWGSDGSPAAGQGEAWVHTARGRLRHGLQLADGRVARWQVDAPTDRNFADEKGIVERLPARLPSLDAARRAVETAVLQLDPCVPYTVEIVDA
;
A
#
# COMPACT_ATOMS: atom_id res chain seq x y z
N MET A 1 9.77 22.44 -10.41
CA MET A 1 9.98 21.06 -9.95
C MET A 1 8.61 20.40 -9.92
N SER A 2 8.38 19.40 -10.76
CA SER A 2 7.10 18.70 -10.80
C SER A 2 6.85 17.94 -9.48
N PRO A 3 5.59 17.84 -8.99
CA PRO A 3 5.25 17.14 -7.74
C PRO A 3 5.61 15.64 -7.73
N SER A 4 5.92 15.08 -8.88
CA SER A 4 6.27 13.66 -9.06
C SER A 4 7.59 13.20 -8.41
N GLY A 5 8.46 14.12 -7.99
CA GLY A 5 9.76 13.75 -7.41
C GLY A 5 9.72 13.24 -5.96
N LEU A 6 8.66 13.54 -5.21
CA LEU A 6 8.51 13.13 -3.80
C LEU A 6 7.69 11.85 -3.61
N ALA A 7 6.84 11.48 -4.58
CA ALA A 7 5.93 10.34 -4.44
C ALA A 7 6.55 8.99 -4.86
N GLY A 8 7.67 9.00 -5.56
CA GLY A 8 8.21 7.81 -6.23
C GLY A 8 7.44 7.48 -7.51
N SER A 9 7.89 6.45 -8.25
CA SER A 9 7.23 5.98 -9.47
C SER A 9 7.56 4.51 -9.75
N LEU A 10 6.67 3.83 -10.46
CA LEU A 10 6.88 2.48 -10.98
C LEU A 10 6.74 2.51 -12.51
N ARG A 11 7.73 1.97 -13.21
CA ARG A 11 7.67 1.71 -14.65
C ARG A 11 7.76 0.21 -14.89
N VAL A 12 6.82 -0.34 -15.62
CA VAL A 12 6.81 -1.73 -16.08
C VAL A 12 6.84 -1.70 -17.59
N ALA A 13 7.86 -2.30 -18.19
CA ALA A 13 7.98 -2.42 -19.64
C ALA A 13 8.28 -3.86 -20.05
N ALA A 14 7.74 -4.29 -21.20
CA ALA A 14 8.03 -5.58 -21.81
C ALA A 14 7.83 -5.54 -23.32
N ARG A 15 8.33 -6.57 -24.02
CA ARG A 15 8.14 -6.77 -25.46
C ARG A 15 7.16 -7.92 -25.68
N TRP A 16 6.18 -7.68 -26.54
CA TRP A 16 5.26 -8.72 -26.99
C TRP A 16 5.72 -9.27 -28.34
N GLN A 17 5.80 -10.59 -28.45
CA GLN A 17 6.17 -11.27 -29.68
C GLN A 17 5.45 -12.61 -29.77
N ALA A 18 4.74 -12.84 -30.85
CA ALA A 18 4.08 -14.12 -31.17
C ALA A 18 3.24 -14.72 -30.04
N GLY A 19 2.55 -13.89 -29.26
CA GLY A 19 1.67 -14.33 -28.16
C GLY A 19 2.34 -14.47 -26.80
N ALA A 20 3.62 -14.06 -26.68
CA ALA A 20 4.37 -14.10 -25.42
C ALA A 20 4.96 -12.72 -25.06
N LEU A 21 5.25 -12.51 -23.78
CA LEU A 21 5.95 -11.34 -23.28
C LEU A 21 7.36 -11.72 -22.82
N GLY A 22 8.32 -10.85 -23.11
CA GLY A 22 9.73 -11.00 -22.69
C GLY A 22 10.43 -9.66 -22.59
N GLY A 23 11.74 -9.67 -22.27
CA GLY A 23 12.54 -8.45 -22.17
C GLY A 23 12.04 -7.47 -21.10
N TRP A 24 11.59 -8.01 -19.98
CA TRP A 24 11.01 -7.28 -18.87
C TRP A 24 11.95 -6.24 -18.26
N GLN A 25 11.38 -5.10 -17.91
CA GLN A 25 12.03 -4.05 -17.13
C GLN A 25 11.03 -3.55 -16.07
N VAL A 26 11.33 -3.80 -14.83
CA VAL A 26 10.56 -3.30 -13.68
C VAL A 26 11.45 -2.31 -12.92
N GLN A 27 11.04 -1.05 -12.89
CA GLN A 27 11.81 0.04 -12.26
C GLN A 27 10.93 0.73 -11.23
N LEU A 28 11.22 0.48 -9.95
CA LEU A 28 10.61 1.17 -8.82
C LEU A 28 11.57 2.22 -8.28
N VAL A 29 11.18 3.48 -8.35
CA VAL A 29 11.92 4.62 -7.77
C VAL A 29 11.22 5.07 -6.51
N ARG A 30 11.96 5.18 -5.42
CA ARG A 30 11.46 5.64 -4.11
C ARG A 30 12.34 6.73 -3.54
N PRO A 31 11.76 7.75 -2.87
CA PRO A 31 12.54 8.66 -2.05
C PRO A 31 13.26 7.90 -0.93
N PRO A 32 14.51 8.25 -0.59
CA PRO A 32 15.27 7.58 0.46
C PRO A 32 14.83 8.01 1.87
N VAL A 33 13.55 7.82 2.21
CA VAL A 33 12.93 8.28 3.46
C VAL A 33 13.67 7.78 4.69
N ALA A 34 14.09 6.50 4.69
CA ALA A 34 14.81 5.91 5.81
C ALA A 34 16.08 6.70 6.18
N ARG A 35 16.80 7.22 5.18
CA ARG A 35 18.00 8.06 5.42
C ARG A 35 17.66 9.40 6.08
N ALA A 36 16.50 9.97 5.76
CA ALA A 36 16.06 11.24 6.33
C ALA A 36 15.66 11.14 7.82
N LEU A 37 15.51 9.92 8.35
CA LEU A 37 15.19 9.66 9.75
C LEU A 37 16.45 9.41 10.60
N VAL A 38 17.58 9.10 9.99
CA VAL A 38 18.86 8.86 10.72
C VAL A 38 19.37 10.13 11.37
N GLY A 39 19.88 10.02 12.59
CA GLY A 39 20.36 11.13 13.42
C GLY A 39 19.29 11.88 14.18
N LEU A 40 18.00 11.65 13.89
CA LEU A 40 16.89 12.29 14.59
C LEU A 40 16.64 11.63 15.96
N GLU A 41 16.06 12.42 16.85
CA GLU A 41 15.42 11.88 18.05
C GLU A 41 14.19 11.05 17.67
N PRO A 42 13.87 9.95 18.41
CA PRO A 42 12.78 9.04 18.07
C PRO A 42 11.43 9.73 17.87
N ALA A 43 11.08 10.69 18.74
CA ALA A 43 9.83 11.44 18.63
C ALA A 43 9.75 12.25 17.33
N LEU A 44 10.86 12.91 16.95
CA LEU A 44 10.93 13.71 15.72
C LEU A 44 10.93 12.81 14.48
N ALA A 45 11.65 11.69 14.51
CA ALA A 45 11.62 10.70 13.45
C ALA A 45 10.19 10.19 13.20
N LEU A 46 9.49 9.80 14.26
CA LEU A 46 8.11 9.32 14.19
C LEU A 46 7.14 10.40 13.66
N ALA A 47 7.30 11.65 14.07
CA ALA A 47 6.48 12.76 13.60
C ALA A 47 6.68 13.08 12.12
N ARG A 48 7.88 12.79 11.56
CA ARG A 48 8.19 13.03 10.15
C ARG A 48 7.67 11.95 9.20
N ILE A 49 7.45 10.73 9.67
CA ILE A 49 7.00 9.60 8.83
C ILE A 49 5.74 9.96 8.01
N PRO A 50 4.65 10.49 8.59
CA PRO A 50 3.44 10.82 7.84
C PRO A 50 3.64 11.86 6.74
N LEU A 51 4.69 12.67 6.81
CA LEU A 51 4.99 13.69 5.80
C LEU A 51 5.53 13.09 4.49
N TYR A 52 6.09 11.88 4.56
CA TYR A 52 6.64 11.18 3.41
C TYR A 52 5.67 10.18 2.77
N PHE A 53 4.65 9.75 3.53
CA PHE A 53 3.74 8.67 3.12
C PHE A 53 2.29 9.14 3.18
N SER A 54 1.79 9.70 2.07
CA SER A 54 0.46 10.28 2.02
C SER A 54 -0.68 9.26 2.00
N LEU A 55 -0.45 8.07 1.43
CA LEU A 55 -1.47 7.02 1.26
C LEU A 55 -1.59 6.08 2.45
N CYS A 56 -0.46 5.79 3.13
CA CYS A 56 -0.36 4.81 4.22
C CYS A 56 0.27 5.43 5.48
N SER A 57 -0.05 6.67 5.75
CA SER A 57 0.58 7.48 6.83
C SER A 57 0.35 6.90 8.23
N HIS A 58 -0.84 6.37 8.50
CA HIS A 58 -1.18 5.74 9.79
C HIS A 58 -0.44 4.43 9.98
N ALA A 59 -0.46 3.54 8.96
CA ALA A 59 0.26 2.27 9.02
C ALA A 59 1.78 2.48 9.14
N GLN A 60 2.36 3.41 8.40
CA GLN A 60 3.79 3.75 8.48
C GLN A 60 4.15 4.29 9.86
N ARG A 61 3.34 5.21 10.41
CA ARG A 61 3.55 5.76 11.75
C ARG A 61 3.42 4.67 12.82
N GLU A 62 2.42 3.80 12.73
CA GLU A 62 2.20 2.76 13.73
C GLU A 62 3.29 1.69 13.69
N ALA A 63 3.72 1.23 12.50
CA ALA A 63 4.85 0.32 12.37
C ALA A 63 6.14 0.92 12.96
N GLY A 64 6.41 2.21 12.68
CA GLY A 64 7.54 2.93 13.25
C GLY A 64 7.46 3.07 14.77
N ARG A 65 6.28 3.40 15.32
CA ARG A 65 6.05 3.47 16.77
C ARG A 65 6.29 2.13 17.47
N LEU A 66 5.78 1.06 16.89
CA LEU A 66 5.95 -0.30 17.42
C LEU A 66 7.42 -0.75 17.38
N ALA A 67 8.12 -0.46 16.29
CA ALA A 67 9.56 -0.75 16.17
C ALA A 67 10.39 0.05 17.19
N LEU A 68 10.05 1.34 17.42
CA LEU A 68 10.68 2.15 18.47
C LEU A 68 10.40 1.59 19.87
N ALA A 69 9.18 1.14 20.13
CA ALA A 69 8.81 0.52 21.41
C ALA A 69 9.59 -0.80 21.62
N ALA A 70 9.73 -1.63 20.59
CA ALA A 70 10.53 -2.84 20.62
C ALA A 70 12.03 -2.55 20.81
N ALA A 71 12.52 -1.38 20.39
CA ALA A 71 13.87 -0.90 20.65
C ALA A 71 14.06 -0.25 22.05
N GLY A 72 13.01 -0.21 22.87
CA GLY A 72 13.05 0.34 24.22
C GLY A 72 12.61 1.79 24.36
N TRP A 73 12.12 2.45 23.29
CA TRP A 73 11.59 3.81 23.36
C TRP A 73 10.07 3.82 23.40
N VAL A 74 9.48 4.34 24.49
CA VAL A 74 8.04 4.44 24.70
C VAL A 74 7.66 5.90 24.91
N GLY A 75 7.31 6.60 23.84
CA GLY A 75 7.07 8.06 23.89
C GLY A 75 5.89 8.54 23.04
N ALA A 76 5.10 7.63 22.43
CA ALA A 76 4.00 8.03 21.57
C ALA A 76 2.77 7.13 21.75
N ALA A 77 1.59 7.75 21.69
CA ALA A 77 0.32 7.04 21.68
C ALA A 77 0.15 6.20 20.39
N PRO A 78 -0.50 5.03 20.48
CA PRO A 78 -0.83 4.21 19.32
C PRO A 78 -1.82 4.94 18.40
N VAL A 79 -1.78 4.60 17.11
CA VAL A 79 -2.84 4.97 16.17
C VAL A 79 -4.07 4.13 16.50
N PRO A 80 -5.26 4.73 16.68
CA PRO A 80 -6.48 3.97 16.92
C PRO A 80 -6.75 2.94 15.81
N SER A 81 -7.16 1.72 16.16
CA SER A 81 -7.41 0.64 15.19
C SER A 81 -8.38 1.05 14.09
N TRP A 82 -9.43 1.81 14.41
CA TRP A 82 -10.38 2.26 13.42
C TRP A 82 -9.77 3.19 12.34
N GLN A 83 -8.73 3.97 12.68
CA GLN A 83 -8.03 4.81 11.70
C GLN A 83 -7.16 3.98 10.76
N LEU A 84 -6.54 2.91 11.27
CA LEU A 84 -5.79 1.95 10.46
C LEU A 84 -6.73 1.16 9.53
N TRP A 85 -7.90 0.74 10.02
CA TRP A 85 -8.94 0.14 9.19
C TRP A 85 -9.47 1.12 8.14
N ALA A 86 -9.66 2.39 8.49
CA ALA A 86 -10.07 3.44 7.56
C ALA A 86 -9.05 3.63 6.43
N GLU A 87 -7.76 3.60 6.74
CA GLU A 87 -6.70 3.70 5.73
C GLU A 87 -6.68 2.46 4.83
N CYS A 88 -6.80 1.25 5.39
CA CYS A 88 -6.88 0.02 4.63
C CYS A 88 -8.10 0.00 3.68
N LEU A 89 -9.26 0.40 4.17
CA LEU A 89 -10.49 0.51 3.37
C LEU A 89 -10.39 1.57 2.27
N HIS A 90 -9.72 2.70 2.54
CA HIS A 90 -9.46 3.73 1.55
C HIS A 90 -8.73 3.19 0.33
N GLU A 91 -7.68 2.40 0.56
CA GLU A 91 -6.89 1.80 -0.49
C GLU A 91 -7.68 0.77 -1.31
N HIS A 92 -8.48 -0.07 -0.64
CA HIS A 92 -9.37 -1.00 -1.33
C HIS A 92 -10.41 -0.27 -2.19
N LEU A 93 -11.07 0.76 -1.63
CA LEU A 93 -12.12 1.51 -2.34
C LEU A 93 -11.55 2.35 -3.48
N TRP A 94 -10.36 2.92 -3.34
CA TRP A 94 -9.70 3.60 -4.45
C TRP A 94 -9.62 2.66 -5.66
N ARG A 95 -9.08 1.45 -5.46
CA ARG A 95 -8.99 0.46 -6.54
C ARG A 95 -10.35 0.04 -7.07
N LEU A 96 -11.28 -0.32 -6.18
CA LEU A 96 -12.61 -0.84 -6.56
C LEU A 96 -13.51 0.19 -7.25
N LEU A 97 -13.41 1.46 -6.87
CA LEU A 97 -14.31 2.51 -7.36
C LEU A 97 -13.68 3.35 -8.47
N LEU A 98 -12.36 3.46 -8.55
CA LEU A 98 -11.70 4.33 -9.51
C LEU A 98 -10.88 3.58 -10.55
N ASP A 99 -9.95 2.72 -10.14
CA ASP A 99 -8.96 2.16 -11.05
C ASP A 99 -9.49 0.93 -11.81
N TRP A 100 -10.15 0.00 -11.14
CA TRP A 100 -10.77 -1.15 -11.80
C TRP A 100 -11.83 -0.75 -12.83
N PRO A 101 -12.79 0.15 -12.54
CA PRO A 101 -13.71 0.63 -13.57
C PRO A 101 -13.00 1.21 -14.79
N ARG A 102 -11.96 2.04 -14.60
CA ARG A 102 -11.17 2.58 -15.73
C ARG A 102 -10.53 1.49 -16.58
N LEU A 103 -9.90 0.51 -15.93
CA LEU A 103 -9.27 -0.62 -16.63
C LEU A 103 -10.28 -1.42 -17.44
N MET A 104 -11.49 -1.55 -16.95
CA MET A 104 -12.61 -2.26 -17.62
C MET A 104 -13.33 -1.39 -18.66
N GLY A 105 -12.93 -0.13 -18.86
CA GLY A 105 -13.61 0.80 -19.76
C GLY A 105 -14.92 1.36 -19.20
N GLU A 106 -15.13 1.23 -17.89
CA GLU A 106 -16.30 1.75 -17.20
C GLU A 106 -16.01 3.13 -16.58
N ALA A 107 -17.06 3.91 -16.34
CA ALA A 107 -16.94 5.19 -15.66
C ALA A 107 -16.55 5.00 -14.18
N PRO A 108 -15.51 5.70 -13.68
CA PRO A 108 -15.14 5.68 -12.27
C PRO A 108 -16.29 6.20 -11.38
N ARG A 109 -16.46 5.59 -10.22
CA ARG A 109 -17.48 5.98 -9.23
C ARG A 109 -16.92 7.05 -8.27
N ALA A 110 -16.43 8.14 -8.84
CA ALA A 110 -15.69 9.18 -8.11
C ALA A 110 -16.52 9.84 -6.99
N GLN A 111 -17.83 10.06 -7.20
CA GLN A 111 -18.71 10.63 -6.18
C GLN A 111 -18.86 9.71 -4.96
N ALA A 112 -19.05 8.41 -5.18
CA ALA A 112 -19.16 7.43 -4.10
C ALA A 112 -17.86 7.35 -3.29
N PHE A 113 -16.72 7.38 -3.97
CA PHE A 113 -15.42 7.42 -3.31
C PHE A 113 -15.21 8.70 -2.50
N ALA A 114 -15.57 9.88 -3.06
CA ALA A 114 -15.44 11.16 -2.37
C ALA A 114 -16.34 11.21 -1.11
N ALA A 115 -17.61 10.81 -1.23
CA ALA A 115 -18.54 10.77 -0.10
C ALA A 115 -18.03 9.85 1.03
N TRP A 116 -17.51 8.67 0.68
CA TRP A 116 -16.90 7.77 1.65
C TRP A 116 -15.66 8.38 2.30
N ARG A 117 -14.77 8.98 1.52
CA ARG A 117 -13.56 9.64 2.01
C ARG A 117 -13.89 10.75 3.00
N ASP A 118 -14.91 11.54 2.72
CA ASP A 118 -15.32 12.67 3.55
C ASP A 118 -15.98 12.21 4.87
N ALA A 119 -16.48 10.96 4.93
CA ALA A 119 -17.02 10.35 6.16
C ALA A 119 -15.96 9.88 7.17
N ARG A 120 -14.66 9.92 6.82
CA ARG A 120 -13.56 9.40 7.68
C ARG A 120 -13.24 10.26 8.91
N HIS A 121 -13.97 11.31 9.18
CA HIS A 121 -13.75 12.18 10.34
C HIS A 121 -14.22 11.58 11.66
N SER A 122 -15.10 10.56 11.64
CA SER A 122 -15.50 9.80 12.81
C SER A 122 -15.72 8.33 12.48
N ARG A 123 -15.58 7.46 13.50
CA ARG A 123 -15.78 6.01 13.33
C ARG A 123 -17.21 5.68 12.90
N ASP A 124 -18.20 6.30 13.53
CA ASP A 124 -19.61 5.96 13.32
C ASP A 124 -20.08 6.31 11.90
N THR A 125 -19.74 7.51 11.43
CA THR A 125 -20.03 7.90 10.04
C THR A 125 -19.30 7.03 9.03
N LEU A 126 -18.06 6.63 9.33
CA LEU A 126 -17.27 5.74 8.49
C LEU A 126 -17.90 4.35 8.39
N VAL A 127 -18.35 3.75 9.51
CA VAL A 127 -19.01 2.44 9.52
C VAL A 127 -20.27 2.47 8.66
N GLU A 128 -21.14 3.46 8.85
CA GLU A 128 -22.38 3.57 8.08
C GLU A 128 -22.12 3.77 6.59
N THR A 129 -21.21 4.68 6.23
CA THR A 129 -20.90 4.94 4.82
C THR A 129 -20.19 3.73 4.17
N THR A 130 -19.38 3.00 4.93
CA THR A 130 -18.75 1.75 4.45
C THR A 130 -19.80 0.69 4.15
N ARG A 131 -20.83 0.55 4.99
CA ARG A 131 -21.94 -0.37 4.77
C ARG A 131 -22.72 -0.02 3.48
N GLN A 132 -23.00 1.27 3.26
CA GLN A 132 -23.70 1.74 2.07
C GLN A 132 -22.89 1.47 0.80
N VAL A 133 -21.59 1.79 0.78
CA VAL A 133 -20.71 1.54 -0.35
C VAL A 133 -20.56 0.03 -0.61
N SER A 134 -20.46 -0.79 0.44
CA SER A 134 -20.37 -2.25 0.32
C SER A 134 -21.56 -2.84 -0.43
N ALA A 135 -22.79 -2.36 -0.13
CA ALA A 135 -24.01 -2.81 -0.78
C ALA A 135 -24.07 -2.43 -2.28
N ALA A 136 -23.37 -1.38 -2.68
CA ALA A 136 -23.33 -0.89 -4.05
C ALA A 136 -22.20 -1.49 -4.90
N LEU A 137 -21.27 -2.25 -4.30
CA LEU A 137 -20.19 -2.91 -5.04
C LEU A 137 -20.73 -4.13 -5.80
N PRO A 138 -20.30 -4.36 -7.07
CA PRO A 138 -20.70 -5.53 -7.83
C PRO A 138 -20.17 -6.81 -7.16
N ALA A 139 -21.00 -7.85 -7.09
CA ALA A 139 -20.65 -9.10 -6.40
C ALA A 139 -19.59 -9.95 -7.11
N GLN A 140 -19.42 -9.77 -8.43
CA GLN A 140 -18.54 -10.59 -9.29
C GLN A 140 -17.59 -9.73 -10.13
N GLY A 141 -16.57 -10.35 -10.73
CA GLY A 141 -15.60 -9.73 -11.65
C GLY A 141 -14.13 -9.90 -11.21
N GLU A 142 -13.22 -9.37 -12.01
CA GLU A 142 -11.76 -9.57 -11.90
C GLU A 142 -11.14 -9.06 -10.57
N ALA A 143 -11.83 -8.19 -9.84
CA ALA A 143 -11.40 -7.69 -8.53
C ALA A 143 -11.94 -8.50 -7.34
N ALA A 144 -12.31 -9.78 -7.52
CA ALA A 144 -12.96 -10.61 -6.49
C ALA A 144 -12.16 -10.67 -5.18
N ASP A 145 -10.85 -10.94 -5.25
CA ASP A 145 -9.98 -11.03 -4.07
C ASP A 145 -9.92 -9.70 -3.32
N ARG A 146 -9.85 -8.58 -4.04
CA ARG A 146 -9.85 -7.25 -3.43
C ARG A 146 -11.18 -6.92 -2.77
N ARG A 147 -12.30 -7.33 -3.36
CA ARG A 147 -13.63 -7.19 -2.72
C ARG A 147 -13.74 -8.03 -1.46
N ALA A 148 -13.22 -9.26 -1.49
CA ALA A 148 -13.19 -10.11 -0.30
C ALA A 148 -12.35 -9.48 0.83
N ALA A 149 -11.17 -8.94 0.51
CA ALA A 149 -10.32 -8.23 1.43
C ALA A 149 -10.99 -6.96 1.99
N PHE A 150 -11.62 -6.17 1.12
CA PHE A 150 -12.43 -5.00 1.53
C PHE A 150 -13.56 -5.41 2.48
N ALA A 151 -14.32 -6.46 2.16
CA ALA A 151 -15.41 -6.92 3.00
C ALA A 151 -14.93 -7.43 4.37
N ALA A 152 -13.75 -8.07 4.43
CA ALA A 152 -13.13 -8.48 5.69
C ALA A 152 -12.71 -7.26 6.54
N ALA A 153 -12.08 -6.27 5.94
CA ALA A 153 -11.69 -5.02 6.62
C ALA A 153 -12.92 -4.21 7.09
N ALA A 154 -13.99 -4.17 6.28
CA ALA A 154 -15.24 -3.51 6.64
C ALA A 154 -15.92 -4.15 7.87
N ARG A 155 -15.94 -5.49 7.93
CA ARG A 155 -16.43 -6.22 9.13
C ARG A 155 -15.55 -5.93 10.34
N ALA A 156 -14.23 -5.95 10.19
CA ALA A 156 -13.31 -5.67 11.29
C ALA A 156 -13.49 -4.26 11.86
N LEU A 157 -13.72 -3.25 11.00
CA LEU A 157 -14.07 -1.89 11.41
C LEU A 157 -15.41 -1.85 12.17
N GLN A 158 -16.45 -2.52 11.64
CA GLN A 158 -17.78 -2.58 12.23
C GLN A 158 -17.73 -3.22 13.62
N ASP A 159 -17.02 -4.34 13.77
CA ASP A 159 -16.91 -5.14 14.97
C ASP A 159 -15.86 -4.59 15.96
N ASP A 160 -15.26 -3.44 15.65
CA ASP A 160 -14.20 -2.77 16.44
C ASP A 160 -13.00 -3.68 16.76
N LEU A 161 -12.62 -4.50 15.81
CA LEU A 161 -11.52 -5.44 16.00
C LEU A 161 -10.17 -4.72 16.07
N PRO A 162 -9.23 -5.20 16.90
CA PRO A 162 -7.87 -4.71 16.93
C PRO A 162 -7.22 -4.82 15.53
N TYR A 163 -6.44 -3.79 15.16
CA TYR A 163 -5.71 -3.85 13.90
C TYR A 163 -4.53 -4.82 13.99
N PRO A 164 -4.29 -5.71 13.01
CA PRO A 164 -3.24 -6.71 13.07
C PRO A 164 -1.83 -6.11 13.01
N TRP A 165 -1.00 -6.46 13.97
CA TRP A 165 0.39 -6.06 14.06
C TRP A 165 1.24 -7.11 14.79
N GLY A 166 2.56 -6.96 14.74
CA GLY A 166 3.52 -7.70 15.55
C GLY A 166 4.84 -6.95 15.66
N SER A 167 5.60 -7.25 16.70
CA SER A 167 6.91 -6.65 16.91
C SER A 167 7.87 -7.64 17.53
N ASP A 168 9.17 -7.43 17.31
CA ASP A 168 10.28 -8.12 17.94
C ASP A 168 11.42 -7.14 18.16
N GLY A 169 12.28 -7.38 19.16
CA GLY A 169 13.37 -6.46 19.44
C GLY A 169 14.26 -6.86 20.58
N SER A 170 15.35 -6.11 20.69
CA SER A 170 16.29 -6.18 21.80
C SER A 170 16.47 -4.77 22.38
N PRO A 171 15.71 -4.38 23.40
CA PRO A 171 15.80 -3.04 23.99
C PRO A 171 17.19 -2.71 24.51
N ALA A 172 17.90 -3.70 25.08
CA ALA A 172 19.27 -3.52 25.59
C ALA A 172 20.28 -3.19 24.48
N ALA A 173 20.02 -3.64 23.23
CA ALA A 173 20.83 -3.29 22.06
C ALA A 173 20.24 -2.11 21.28
N GLY A 174 19.14 -1.50 21.73
CA GLY A 174 18.43 -0.44 21.00
C GLY A 174 17.83 -0.90 19.67
N GLN A 175 17.59 -2.19 19.49
CA GLN A 175 17.08 -2.76 18.23
C GLN A 175 15.61 -3.10 18.32
N GLY A 176 14.85 -2.74 17.29
CA GLY A 176 13.44 -3.06 17.21
C GLY A 176 12.97 -3.23 15.77
N GLU A 177 12.09 -4.18 15.58
CA GLU A 177 11.38 -4.45 14.34
C GLU A 177 9.89 -4.59 14.63
N ALA A 178 9.06 -4.10 13.73
CA ALA A 178 7.62 -4.28 13.82
C ALA A 178 6.98 -4.32 12.44
N TRP A 179 5.81 -4.93 12.37
CA TRP A 179 4.98 -4.92 11.17
C TRP A 179 3.54 -4.58 11.52
N VAL A 180 2.87 -3.97 10.58
CA VAL A 180 1.41 -3.78 10.59
C VAL A 180 0.85 -4.31 9.27
N HIS A 181 -0.39 -4.75 9.30
CA HIS A 181 -1.12 -5.12 8.08
C HIS A 181 -1.41 -3.86 7.26
N THR A 182 -1.51 -3.98 5.93
CA THR A 182 -2.01 -2.95 5.02
C THR A 182 -2.87 -3.59 3.94
N ALA A 183 -3.58 -2.81 3.15
CA ALA A 183 -4.33 -3.30 2.00
C ALA A 183 -3.48 -4.10 0.98
N ARG A 184 -2.14 -3.97 1.05
CA ARG A 184 -1.16 -4.57 0.14
C ARG A 184 -0.37 -5.72 0.77
N GLY A 185 -0.58 -5.98 2.06
CA GLY A 185 0.20 -6.95 2.83
C GLY A 185 0.92 -6.33 4.02
N ARG A 186 1.91 -7.03 4.57
CA ARG A 186 2.65 -6.57 5.76
C ARG A 186 3.64 -5.47 5.41
N LEU A 187 3.51 -4.32 6.08
CA LEU A 187 4.49 -3.26 6.11
C LEU A 187 5.40 -3.46 7.33
N ARG A 188 6.71 -3.45 7.14
CA ARG A 188 7.69 -3.66 8.22
C ARG A 188 8.59 -2.44 8.37
N HIS A 189 8.88 -2.09 9.63
CA HIS A 189 9.92 -1.15 10.02
C HIS A 189 10.93 -1.85 10.91
N GLY A 190 12.21 -1.67 10.60
CA GLY A 190 13.33 -2.10 11.45
C GLY A 190 14.22 -0.90 11.77
N LEU A 191 14.71 -0.80 12.99
CA LEU A 191 15.55 0.32 13.40
C LEU A 191 16.56 -0.05 14.48
N GLN A 192 17.54 0.82 14.65
CA GLN A 192 18.48 0.81 15.76
C GLN A 192 18.59 2.21 16.36
N LEU A 193 18.54 2.28 17.67
CA LEU A 193 18.81 3.46 18.47
C LEU A 193 20.24 3.39 19.04
N ALA A 194 20.94 4.49 19.04
CA ALA A 194 22.22 4.69 19.73
C ALA A 194 22.27 6.13 20.24
N ASP A 195 22.75 6.32 21.46
CA ASP A 195 22.88 7.65 22.11
C ASP A 195 21.59 8.48 22.07
N GLY A 196 20.44 7.82 22.26
CA GLY A 196 19.12 8.46 22.23
C GLY A 196 18.62 8.90 20.84
N ARG A 197 19.31 8.50 19.76
CA ARG A 197 19.00 8.87 18.39
C ARG A 197 18.83 7.66 17.49
N VAL A 198 18.16 7.87 16.36
CA VAL A 198 18.05 6.87 15.30
C VAL A 198 19.41 6.68 14.62
N ALA A 199 20.06 5.56 14.85
CA ALA A 199 21.32 5.18 14.18
C ALA A 199 21.07 4.52 12.82
N ARG A 200 19.96 3.75 12.71
CA ARG A 200 19.53 3.09 11.47
C ARG A 200 18.02 3.02 11.42
N TRP A 201 17.47 3.16 10.21
CA TRP A 201 16.05 2.91 9.94
C TRP A 201 15.91 2.16 8.61
N GLN A 202 15.01 1.20 8.56
CA GLN A 202 14.66 0.45 7.36
C GLN A 202 13.15 0.37 7.24
N VAL A 203 12.65 0.48 6.01
CA VAL A 203 11.25 0.27 5.65
C VAL A 203 11.22 -0.81 4.59
N ASP A 204 10.47 -1.88 4.86
CA ASP A 204 10.19 -2.96 3.91
C ASP A 204 8.69 -2.91 3.59
N ALA A 205 8.36 -2.25 2.49
CA ALA A 205 6.98 -2.05 2.07
C ALA A 205 6.53 -3.14 1.09
N PRO A 206 5.23 -3.52 1.09
CA PRO A 206 4.70 -4.51 0.15
C PRO A 206 5.00 -4.19 -1.32
N THR A 207 4.91 -2.92 -1.72
CA THR A 207 5.22 -2.51 -3.10
C THR A 207 6.67 -2.80 -3.48
N ASP A 208 7.63 -2.67 -2.56
CA ASP A 208 9.04 -2.94 -2.84
C ASP A 208 9.25 -4.44 -3.13
N ARG A 209 8.56 -5.32 -2.41
CA ARG A 209 8.60 -6.77 -2.65
C ARG A 209 7.83 -7.18 -3.89
N ASN A 210 6.64 -6.62 -4.08
CA ASN A 210 5.75 -6.99 -5.20
C ASN A 210 6.34 -6.59 -6.56
N PHE A 211 7.23 -5.61 -6.60
CA PHE A 211 7.84 -5.07 -7.82
C PHE A 211 9.38 -5.08 -7.76
N ALA A 212 9.96 -6.01 -6.99
CA ALA A 212 11.41 -6.26 -6.97
C ALA A 212 11.92 -6.78 -8.34
N ASP A 213 11.07 -7.53 -9.03
CA ASP A 213 11.27 -8.07 -10.36
C ASP A 213 9.91 -8.24 -11.07
N GLU A 214 9.91 -8.90 -12.24
CA GLU A 214 8.69 -9.18 -13.02
C GLU A 214 7.89 -10.40 -12.54
N LYS A 215 8.43 -11.22 -11.64
CA LYS A 215 7.86 -12.52 -11.27
C LYS A 215 6.40 -12.43 -10.84
N GLY A 216 6.09 -11.50 -9.93
CA GLY A 216 4.73 -11.30 -9.45
C GLY A 216 3.75 -10.91 -10.57
N ILE A 217 4.20 -10.19 -11.59
CA ILE A 217 3.41 -9.84 -12.78
C ILE A 217 3.21 -11.08 -13.64
N VAL A 218 4.30 -11.78 -13.97
CA VAL A 218 4.29 -12.95 -14.86
C VAL A 218 3.39 -14.07 -14.33
N GLU A 219 3.39 -14.33 -13.03
CA GLU A 219 2.54 -15.34 -12.36
C GLU A 219 1.02 -15.06 -12.52
N ARG A 220 0.64 -13.83 -12.86
CA ARG A 220 -0.75 -13.40 -13.05
C ARG A 220 -1.19 -13.33 -14.51
N LEU A 221 -0.27 -13.54 -15.43
CA LEU A 221 -0.59 -13.46 -16.86
C LEU A 221 -1.27 -14.74 -17.35
N PRO A 222 -2.20 -14.63 -18.32
CA PRO A 222 -2.73 -15.80 -19.00
C PRO A 222 -1.63 -16.48 -19.86
N ALA A 223 -1.76 -17.77 -20.09
CA ALA A 223 -0.79 -18.58 -20.84
C ALA A 223 -0.57 -18.11 -22.29
N ARG A 224 -1.54 -17.42 -22.89
CA ARG A 224 -1.47 -16.85 -24.23
C ARG A 224 -2.03 -15.44 -24.28
N LEU A 225 -1.38 -14.58 -25.05
CA LEU A 225 -1.74 -13.19 -25.25
C LEU A 225 -1.96 -12.97 -26.76
N PRO A 226 -3.22 -13.02 -27.25
CA PRO A 226 -3.53 -13.12 -28.67
C PRO A 226 -3.17 -11.85 -29.47
N SER A 227 -3.01 -10.71 -28.80
CA SER A 227 -2.67 -9.43 -29.43
C SER A 227 -1.87 -8.53 -28.48
N LEU A 228 -1.24 -7.51 -29.02
CA LEU A 228 -0.54 -6.47 -28.25
C LEU A 228 -1.47 -5.79 -27.23
N ASP A 229 -2.72 -5.49 -27.63
CA ASP A 229 -3.70 -4.87 -26.73
C ASP A 229 -4.13 -5.81 -25.60
N ALA A 230 -4.27 -7.10 -25.89
CA ALA A 230 -4.54 -8.11 -24.86
C ALA A 230 -3.36 -8.23 -23.89
N ALA A 231 -2.13 -8.19 -24.41
CA ALA A 231 -0.92 -8.22 -23.58
C ALA A 231 -0.82 -6.99 -22.66
N ARG A 232 -1.05 -5.80 -23.21
CA ARG A 232 -1.07 -4.54 -22.42
C ARG A 232 -2.09 -4.61 -21.31
N ARG A 233 -3.34 -4.96 -21.62
CA ARG A 233 -4.43 -5.10 -20.63
C ARG A 233 -4.11 -6.14 -19.56
N ALA A 234 -3.54 -7.28 -19.93
CA ALA A 234 -3.17 -8.32 -18.97
C ALA A 234 -2.08 -7.83 -17.98
N VAL A 235 -1.07 -7.11 -18.49
CA VAL A 235 -0.03 -6.53 -17.62
C VAL A 235 -0.59 -5.43 -16.71
N GLU A 236 -1.44 -4.54 -17.23
CA GLU A 236 -2.12 -3.51 -16.42
C GLU A 236 -2.98 -4.15 -15.32
N THR A 237 -3.72 -5.22 -15.66
CA THR A 237 -4.48 -6.03 -14.69
C THR A 237 -3.58 -6.61 -13.61
N ALA A 238 -2.47 -7.25 -13.98
CA ALA A 238 -1.52 -7.83 -13.03
C ALA A 238 -0.88 -6.77 -12.11
N VAL A 239 -0.49 -5.63 -12.67
CA VAL A 239 0.05 -4.50 -11.90
C VAL A 239 -0.99 -3.96 -10.91
N LEU A 240 -2.25 -3.81 -11.34
CA LEU A 240 -3.33 -3.34 -10.48
C LEU A 240 -3.67 -4.35 -9.36
N GLN A 241 -3.57 -5.66 -9.63
CA GLN A 241 -3.72 -6.71 -8.61
C GLN A 241 -2.58 -6.68 -7.58
N LEU A 242 -1.35 -6.40 -8.00
CA LEU A 242 -0.18 -6.23 -7.12
C LEU A 242 -0.19 -4.91 -6.34
N ASP A 243 -1.01 -3.97 -6.76
CA ASP A 243 -1.38 -2.74 -6.04
C ASP A 243 -0.19 -1.84 -5.66
N PRO A 244 0.49 -1.18 -6.59
CA PRO A 244 1.57 -0.26 -6.26
C PRO A 244 1.03 0.97 -5.50
N CYS A 245 1.72 1.39 -4.43
CA CYS A 245 1.37 2.61 -3.68
C CYS A 245 2.00 3.89 -4.29
N VAL A 246 2.48 3.82 -5.52
CA VAL A 246 3.05 4.93 -6.28
C VAL A 246 2.39 5.02 -7.65
N PRO A 247 2.41 6.17 -8.32
CA PRO A 247 2.03 6.26 -9.74
C PRO A 247 2.81 5.27 -10.59
N TYR A 248 2.16 4.65 -11.56
CA TYR A 248 2.81 3.68 -12.43
C TYR A 248 2.49 3.89 -13.91
N THR A 249 3.38 3.38 -14.76
CA THR A 249 3.21 3.28 -16.21
C THR A 249 3.46 1.86 -16.67
N VAL A 250 2.70 1.41 -17.68
CA VAL A 250 2.88 0.13 -18.35
C VAL A 250 3.15 0.39 -19.82
N GLU A 251 4.28 -0.10 -20.32
CA GLU A 251 4.71 0.07 -21.70
C GLU A 251 4.95 -1.31 -22.33
N ILE A 252 4.05 -1.72 -23.21
CA ILE A 252 4.21 -2.96 -23.99
C ILE A 252 4.41 -2.57 -25.44
N VAL A 253 5.55 -2.98 -26.00
CA VAL A 253 5.90 -2.72 -27.39
C VAL A 253 5.90 -4.01 -28.21
N ASP A 254 5.57 -3.91 -29.49
CA ASP A 254 5.71 -4.98 -30.46
C ASP A 254 7.20 -5.16 -30.78
N ALA A 255 7.69 -6.41 -30.87
CA ALA A 255 9.10 -6.74 -31.03
C ALA A 255 9.41 -7.19 -32.49
#